data_2b3f1102579650a79c6f1cfed0f55aeb
#
_entry.id   2b3f1102579650a79c6f1cfed0f55aeb
#
_cell.length_a   1.000
_cell.length_b   1.000
_cell.length_c   1.000
_cell.angle_alpha   90.00
_cell.angle_beta   90.00
_cell.angle_gamma   90.00
#
_symmetry.space_group_name_H-M   'P 1'
#
loop_
_entity.id
_entity.type
_entity.pdbx_description
1 polymer ?
#
loop_
_entity_poly.entity_id
_entity_poly.type
_entity_poly.pdbx_seq_one_letter_code
_entity_poly.pdbx_strand_id
1 'polypeptide(L)'
;MKKKIIHTLVYTYEIPVSLEEHLICLKPRSNSFQELSKFDLQIIPSSNDIFPFLSENGDDIFKVIFTGYTNSLTIKAESDIETKIHPDLYKFKNEYDLSLPLKIESNNSLIGFIKGWFPNGQHDPAAIKIAQEALVGINNNVLDFLYQLIELIKDRVKYTPRHMGPAWTSGRTLSERVGSCRDLAILLMEACRCCLLYTSPSPRD
;
A
#
# COMPACT_ATOMS: atom_id res chain seq x y z
N MET A 1 -14.50 17.39 -6.74
CA MET A 1 -13.96 18.39 -5.77
C MET A 1 -12.51 18.67 -6.13
N LYS A 2 -12.15 19.97 -6.29
CA LYS A 2 -10.76 20.37 -6.63
C LYS A 2 -9.94 20.53 -5.36
N LYS A 3 -8.73 20.02 -5.36
CA LYS A 3 -7.76 20.09 -4.26
C LYS A 3 -6.38 20.39 -4.78
N LYS A 4 -5.65 21.25 -4.07
CA LYS A 4 -4.21 21.43 -4.24
C LYS A 4 -3.50 20.67 -3.13
N ILE A 5 -2.56 19.80 -3.49
CA ILE A 5 -1.72 19.05 -2.57
C ILE A 5 -0.29 19.55 -2.71
N ILE A 6 0.31 19.91 -1.59
CA ILE A 6 1.73 20.28 -1.52
C ILE A 6 2.40 19.30 -0.55
N HIS A 7 3.35 18.54 -1.07
CA HIS A 7 4.12 17.58 -0.29
C HIS A 7 5.58 18.02 -0.28
N THR A 8 6.12 18.32 0.89
CA THR A 8 7.51 18.73 1.06
C THR A 8 8.23 17.77 1.98
N LEU A 9 9.35 17.24 1.50
CA LEU A 9 10.27 16.42 2.25
C LEU A 9 11.58 17.19 2.40
N VAL A 10 12.10 17.29 3.62
CA VAL A 10 13.37 17.97 3.92
C VAL A 10 14.24 17.02 4.72
N TYR A 11 15.41 16.72 4.19
CA TYR A 11 16.44 15.93 4.85
C TYR A 11 17.63 16.85 5.15
N THR A 12 18.12 16.81 6.37
CA THR A 12 19.30 17.56 6.81
C THR A 12 20.34 16.59 7.34
N TYR A 13 21.57 16.77 6.94
CA TYR A 13 22.70 15.91 7.28
C TYR A 13 23.71 16.69 8.15
N GLU A 14 24.21 16.07 9.20
CA GLU A 14 25.23 16.67 10.08
C GLU A 14 26.55 16.96 9.37
N ILE A 15 26.88 16.11 8.40
CA ILE A 15 28.06 16.28 7.53
C ILE A 15 27.63 16.25 6.07
N PRO A 16 28.39 16.87 5.14
CA PRO A 16 28.11 16.78 3.72
C PRO A 16 28.11 15.32 3.25
N VAL A 17 27.04 14.91 2.55
CA VAL A 17 26.87 13.57 2.00
C VAL A 17 26.80 13.62 0.47
N SER A 18 27.29 12.56 -0.19
CA SER A 18 26.98 12.31 -1.59
C SER A 18 25.65 11.61 -1.69
N LEU A 19 24.71 12.20 -2.42
CA LEU A 19 23.42 11.57 -2.66
C LEU A 19 23.53 10.53 -3.75
N GLU A 20 23.09 9.31 -3.46
CA GLU A 20 22.90 8.28 -4.48
C GLU A 20 21.70 8.60 -5.36
N GLU A 21 21.40 7.72 -6.33
CA GLU A 21 20.19 7.86 -7.14
C GLU A 21 18.92 7.74 -6.27
N HIS A 22 17.95 8.58 -6.54
CA HIS A 22 16.65 8.57 -5.85
C HIS A 22 15.53 8.22 -6.83
N LEU A 23 14.61 7.39 -6.37
CA LEU A 23 13.35 7.11 -7.08
C LEU A 23 12.22 7.85 -6.37
N ILE A 24 11.64 8.84 -7.06
CA ILE A 24 10.59 9.69 -6.51
C ILE A 24 9.25 9.27 -7.11
N CYS A 25 8.33 8.78 -6.26
CA CYS A 25 7.01 8.28 -6.61
C CYS A 25 5.93 9.18 -5.99
N LEU A 26 5.94 10.48 -6.30
CA LEU A 26 5.05 11.47 -5.69
C LEU A 26 3.97 12.00 -6.64
N LYS A 27 3.99 11.60 -7.92
CA LYS A 27 2.99 12.07 -8.89
C LYS A 27 1.71 11.26 -8.74
N PRO A 28 0.57 11.91 -8.41
CA PRO A 28 -0.71 11.23 -8.34
C PRO A 28 -1.15 10.69 -9.70
N ARG A 29 -1.76 9.51 -9.72
CA ARG A 29 -2.35 8.96 -10.94
C ARG A 29 -3.67 9.64 -11.28
N SER A 30 -3.94 9.79 -12.58
CA SER A 30 -5.29 9.99 -13.07
C SER A 30 -5.98 8.65 -13.31
N ASN A 31 -7.24 8.52 -12.86
CA ASN A 31 -8.07 7.34 -13.05
C ASN A 31 -9.56 7.73 -13.09
N SER A 32 -10.46 6.73 -13.02
CA SER A 32 -11.90 6.99 -13.02
C SER A 32 -12.40 7.82 -11.83
N PHE A 33 -11.65 7.88 -10.72
CA PHE A 33 -12.05 8.54 -9.47
C PHE A 33 -11.37 9.88 -9.23
N GLN A 34 -10.27 10.14 -9.94
CA GLN A 34 -9.55 11.41 -9.83
C GLN A 34 -8.84 11.77 -11.12
N GLU A 35 -8.66 13.07 -11.32
CA GLU A 35 -7.94 13.63 -12.46
C GLU A 35 -6.86 14.58 -11.96
N LEU A 36 -5.63 14.36 -12.42
CA LEU A 36 -4.49 15.23 -12.17
C LEU A 36 -4.44 16.29 -13.26
N SER A 37 -4.68 17.55 -12.91
CA SER A 37 -4.65 18.67 -13.87
C SER A 37 -3.29 19.35 -13.95
N LYS A 38 -2.50 19.31 -12.86
CA LYS A 38 -1.15 19.88 -12.81
C LYS A 38 -0.27 19.10 -11.86
N PHE A 39 0.99 18.93 -12.24
CA PHE A 39 2.04 18.40 -11.37
C PHE A 39 3.33 19.19 -11.56
N ASP A 40 3.96 19.59 -10.46
CA ASP A 40 5.25 20.25 -10.42
C ASP A 40 6.14 19.58 -9.39
N LEU A 41 7.40 19.31 -9.77
CA LEU A 41 8.39 18.66 -8.91
C LEU A 41 9.62 19.54 -8.83
N GLN A 42 9.94 20.00 -7.63
CA GLN A 42 11.13 20.81 -7.33
C GLN A 42 12.06 20.02 -6.41
N ILE A 43 13.35 20.04 -6.74
CA ILE A 43 14.39 19.30 -6.00
C ILE A 43 15.56 20.26 -5.75
N ILE A 44 16.01 20.31 -4.50
CA ILE A 44 17.16 21.11 -4.05
C ILE A 44 18.08 20.20 -3.23
N PRO A 45 19.39 20.07 -3.56
CA PRO A 45 20.08 20.74 -4.66
C PRO A 45 19.52 20.28 -6.02
N SER A 46 19.71 21.12 -7.03
CA SER A 46 19.30 20.75 -8.40
C SER A 46 20.01 19.47 -8.82
N SER A 47 19.24 18.54 -9.34
CA SER A 47 19.80 17.31 -9.91
C SER A 47 20.43 17.57 -11.27
N ASN A 48 21.42 16.75 -11.63
CA ASN A 48 22.00 16.82 -12.96
C ASN A 48 21.04 16.30 -14.02
N ASP A 49 20.33 15.21 -13.67
CA ASP A 49 19.41 14.56 -14.59
C ASP A 49 18.17 14.04 -13.86
N ILE A 50 17.02 14.17 -14.49
CA ILE A 50 15.74 13.61 -14.05
C ILE A 50 15.16 12.78 -15.18
N PHE A 51 15.00 11.47 -14.96
CA PHE A 51 14.46 10.52 -15.94
C PHE A 51 13.06 10.06 -15.49
N PRO A 52 11.98 10.52 -16.15
CA PRO A 52 10.65 9.97 -15.88
C PRO A 52 10.49 8.60 -16.56
N PHE A 53 9.90 7.65 -15.87
CA PHE A 53 9.49 6.36 -16.42
C PHE A 53 8.26 5.80 -15.70
N LEU A 54 7.63 4.80 -16.31
CA LEU A 54 6.51 4.07 -15.71
C LEU A 54 7.02 2.79 -15.05
N SER A 55 6.57 2.54 -13.82
CA SER A 55 6.77 1.23 -13.18
C SER A 55 5.91 0.15 -13.86
N GLU A 56 6.19 -1.11 -13.55
CA GLU A 56 5.35 -2.25 -13.98
C GLU A 56 3.89 -2.11 -13.54
N ASN A 57 3.64 -1.41 -12.44
CA ASN A 57 2.31 -1.12 -11.92
C ASN A 57 1.67 0.14 -12.54
N GLY A 58 2.36 0.80 -13.48
CA GLY A 58 1.91 2.04 -14.12
C GLY A 58 2.02 3.27 -13.23
N ASP A 59 2.91 3.28 -12.21
CA ASP A 59 3.23 4.49 -11.47
C ASP A 59 4.24 5.34 -12.23
N ASP A 60 4.00 6.66 -12.27
CA ASP A 60 5.01 7.61 -12.71
C ASP A 60 6.12 7.71 -11.67
N ILE A 61 7.33 7.33 -12.05
CA ILE A 61 8.52 7.39 -11.22
C ILE A 61 9.52 8.36 -11.85
N PHE A 62 10.15 9.19 -11.02
CA PHE A 62 11.25 10.06 -11.42
C PHE A 62 12.54 9.52 -10.82
N LYS A 63 13.42 9.01 -11.67
CA LYS A 63 14.78 8.66 -11.28
C LYS A 63 15.62 9.94 -11.32
N VAL A 64 16.21 10.29 -10.18
CA VAL A 64 16.98 11.53 -10.00
C VAL A 64 18.41 11.19 -9.67
N ILE A 65 19.35 11.78 -10.41
CA ILE A 65 20.78 11.58 -10.23
C ILE A 65 21.40 12.88 -9.72
N PHE A 66 22.17 12.77 -8.65
CA PHE A 66 22.89 13.88 -8.05
C PHE A 66 24.39 13.74 -8.24
N THR A 67 25.09 14.87 -8.18
CA THR A 67 26.56 14.89 -8.13
C THR A 67 27.01 15.85 -7.04
N GLY A 68 28.20 15.57 -6.49
CA GLY A 68 28.79 16.39 -5.42
C GLY A 68 28.26 16.05 -4.04
N TYR A 69 28.53 16.94 -3.10
CA TYR A 69 28.17 16.81 -1.69
C TYR A 69 27.17 17.88 -1.29
N THR A 70 26.26 17.52 -0.40
CA THR A 70 25.24 18.44 0.14
C THR A 70 24.96 18.15 1.62
N ASN A 71 24.55 19.20 2.36
CA ASN A 71 24.10 19.05 3.74
C ASN A 71 22.56 18.93 3.84
N SER A 72 21.84 19.06 2.72
CA SER A 72 20.39 18.93 2.73
C SER A 72 19.84 18.48 1.39
N LEU A 73 18.69 17.80 1.45
CA LEU A 73 17.87 17.46 0.27
C LEU A 73 16.45 17.92 0.55
N THR A 74 15.92 18.77 -0.31
CA THR A 74 14.50 19.16 -0.29
C THR A 74 13.83 18.66 -1.56
N ILE A 75 12.73 17.93 -1.40
CA ILE A 75 11.86 17.47 -2.49
C ILE A 75 10.48 18.06 -2.24
N LYS A 76 9.99 18.85 -3.18
CA LYS A 76 8.66 19.46 -3.12
C LYS A 76 7.85 19.07 -4.35
N ALA A 77 6.72 18.41 -4.12
CA ALA A 77 5.75 18.04 -5.14
C ALA A 77 4.47 18.83 -4.95
N GLU A 78 4.02 19.54 -5.98
CA GLU A 78 2.73 20.23 -6.01
C GLU A 78 1.82 19.57 -7.04
N SER A 79 0.58 19.28 -6.64
CA SER A 79 -0.41 18.61 -7.49
C SER A 79 -1.76 19.30 -7.38
N ASP A 80 -2.39 19.59 -8.51
CA ASP A 80 -3.78 20.01 -8.59
C ASP A 80 -4.63 18.84 -9.04
N ILE A 81 -5.52 18.36 -8.16
CA ILE A 81 -6.33 17.15 -8.36
C ILE A 81 -7.81 17.51 -8.30
N GLU A 82 -8.56 16.96 -9.22
CA GLU A 82 -10.02 16.93 -9.14
C GLU A 82 -10.50 15.52 -8.80
N THR A 83 -11.10 15.36 -7.60
CA THR A 83 -11.72 14.09 -7.21
C THR A 83 -13.13 14.01 -7.79
N LYS A 84 -13.44 12.93 -8.49
CA LYS A 84 -14.78 12.59 -8.97
C LYS A 84 -15.55 11.91 -7.83
N ILE A 85 -16.87 11.92 -7.93
CA ILE A 85 -17.72 11.27 -6.91
C ILE A 85 -17.40 9.77 -6.94
N HIS A 86 -17.01 9.22 -5.79
CA HIS A 86 -16.89 7.79 -5.61
C HIS A 86 -18.25 7.13 -5.77
N PRO A 87 -18.40 6.08 -6.58
CA PRO A 87 -19.55 5.23 -6.44
C PRO A 87 -19.60 4.74 -4.99
N ASP A 88 -20.77 4.81 -4.39
CA ASP A 88 -20.98 4.36 -3.02
C ASP A 88 -20.54 2.90 -2.91
N LEU A 89 -19.59 2.61 -2.03
CA LEU A 89 -19.13 1.24 -1.79
C LEU A 89 -20.28 0.30 -1.45
N TYR A 90 -21.38 0.83 -0.87
CA TYR A 90 -22.62 0.08 -0.66
C TYR A 90 -23.35 -0.28 -1.95
N LYS A 91 -23.18 0.45 -3.05
CA LYS A 91 -23.70 0.05 -4.37
C LYS A 91 -22.95 -1.15 -4.95
N PHE A 92 -21.63 -1.23 -4.71
CA PHE A 92 -20.85 -2.42 -5.06
C PHE A 92 -21.36 -3.69 -4.37
N LYS A 93 -21.89 -3.59 -3.15
CA LYS A 93 -22.45 -4.72 -2.42
C LYS A 93 -23.63 -5.39 -3.15
N ASN A 94 -24.35 -4.67 -3.98
CA ASN A 94 -25.51 -5.18 -4.71
C ASN A 94 -25.20 -5.65 -6.13
N GLU A 95 -24.04 -5.27 -6.71
CA GLU A 95 -23.66 -5.59 -8.08
C GLU A 95 -22.68 -6.75 -8.19
N TYR A 96 -21.95 -7.05 -7.09
CA TYR A 96 -20.92 -8.09 -7.07
C TYR A 96 -21.17 -9.06 -5.91
N ASP A 97 -20.97 -10.35 -6.19
CA ASP A 97 -20.93 -11.35 -5.12
C ASP A 97 -19.62 -11.18 -4.34
N LEU A 98 -19.71 -10.44 -3.24
CA LEU A 98 -18.62 -10.20 -2.29
C LEU A 98 -18.59 -11.26 -1.19
N SER A 99 -19.07 -12.46 -1.45
CA SER A 99 -19.01 -13.57 -0.50
C SER A 99 -17.59 -14.15 -0.39
N LEU A 100 -17.20 -14.53 0.82
CA LEU A 100 -15.93 -15.22 1.10
C LEU A 100 -16.16 -16.74 1.13
N PRO A 101 -15.19 -17.53 0.66
CA PRO A 101 -13.96 -17.13 -0.06
C PRO A 101 -14.29 -16.56 -1.45
N LEU A 102 -13.54 -15.57 -1.89
CA LEU A 102 -13.75 -14.98 -3.22
C LEU A 102 -13.54 -16.08 -4.28
N LYS A 103 -14.59 -16.42 -5.02
CA LYS A 103 -14.52 -17.35 -6.14
C LYS A 103 -13.87 -16.64 -7.32
N ILE A 104 -12.57 -16.84 -7.49
CA ILE A 104 -11.85 -16.36 -8.66
C ILE A 104 -11.93 -17.46 -9.72
N GLU A 105 -12.74 -17.27 -10.75
CA GLU A 105 -12.84 -18.23 -11.85
C GLU A 105 -11.49 -18.35 -12.58
N SER A 106 -11.04 -19.58 -12.82
CA SER A 106 -9.71 -19.90 -13.34
C SER A 106 -9.37 -19.33 -14.72
N ASN A 107 -10.36 -18.86 -15.47
CA ASN A 107 -10.19 -18.30 -16.81
C ASN A 107 -10.10 -16.77 -16.85
N ASN A 108 -10.04 -16.10 -15.69
CA ASN A 108 -9.98 -14.65 -15.65
C ASN A 108 -8.53 -14.17 -15.78
N SER A 109 -8.24 -13.29 -16.76
CA SER A 109 -6.92 -12.67 -16.95
C SER A 109 -6.38 -11.96 -15.70
N LEU A 110 -7.27 -11.54 -14.78
CA LEU A 110 -6.94 -11.04 -13.45
C LEU A 110 -6.20 -12.05 -12.57
N ILE A 111 -6.36 -13.36 -12.79
CA ILE A 111 -5.70 -14.38 -11.96
C ILE A 111 -4.19 -14.35 -12.13
N GLY A 112 -3.69 -14.17 -13.35
CA GLY A 112 -2.25 -14.04 -13.61
C GLY A 112 -1.67 -12.83 -12.88
N PHE A 113 -2.40 -11.72 -12.93
CA PHE A 113 -2.04 -10.50 -12.23
C PHE A 113 -2.09 -10.67 -10.71
N ILE A 114 -3.16 -11.24 -10.19
CA ILE A 114 -3.33 -11.49 -8.75
C ILE A 114 -2.30 -12.49 -8.23
N LYS A 115 -2.01 -13.58 -8.96
CA LYS A 115 -1.01 -14.59 -8.57
C LYS A 115 0.39 -14.00 -8.38
N GLY A 116 0.79 -13.01 -9.17
CA GLY A 116 2.05 -12.30 -9.00
C GLY A 116 2.14 -11.52 -7.68
N TRP A 117 1.00 -11.11 -7.12
CA TRP A 117 0.90 -10.42 -5.84
C TRP A 117 0.79 -11.37 -4.63
N PHE A 118 0.61 -12.65 -4.87
CA PHE A 118 0.53 -13.69 -3.85
C PHE A 118 1.74 -14.62 -4.01
N PRO A 119 2.90 -14.28 -3.42
CA PRO A 119 4.03 -15.20 -3.43
C PRO A 119 3.57 -16.53 -2.80
N ASN A 120 3.95 -17.64 -3.44
CA ASN A 120 3.74 -19.01 -2.94
C ASN A 120 4.55 -19.20 -1.65
N GLY A 121 4.18 -18.53 -0.58
CA GLY A 121 4.87 -18.50 0.70
C GLY A 121 3.97 -18.96 1.84
N GLN A 122 4.59 -19.46 2.88
CA GLN A 122 3.90 -19.73 4.14
C GLN A 122 3.44 -18.39 4.73
N HIS A 123 2.14 -18.27 4.97
CA HIS A 123 1.61 -17.12 5.70
C HIS A 123 2.03 -17.19 7.17
N ASP A 124 2.26 -16.03 7.77
CA ASP A 124 2.52 -15.95 9.21
C ASP A 124 1.33 -16.53 9.97
N PRO A 125 1.55 -17.53 10.86
CA PRO A 125 0.47 -18.16 11.64
C PRO A 125 -0.37 -17.16 12.43
N ALA A 126 0.22 -16.05 12.86
CA ALA A 126 -0.49 -15.01 13.58
C ALA A 126 -1.44 -14.22 12.66
N ALA A 127 -1.05 -14.01 11.38
CA ALA A 127 -1.94 -13.42 10.38
C ALA A 127 -3.11 -14.34 10.05
N ILE A 128 -2.87 -15.66 9.94
CA ILE A 128 -3.93 -16.65 9.75
C ILE A 128 -4.92 -16.60 10.91
N LYS A 129 -4.42 -16.58 12.15
CA LYS A 129 -5.24 -16.58 13.35
C LYS A 129 -6.14 -15.35 13.44
N ILE A 130 -5.61 -14.15 13.25
CA ILE A 130 -6.42 -12.92 13.31
C ILE A 130 -7.43 -12.85 12.17
N ALA A 131 -7.10 -13.38 10.99
CA ALA A 131 -8.01 -13.49 9.86
C ALA A 131 -9.19 -14.45 10.17
N GLN A 132 -8.90 -15.61 10.75
CA GLN A 132 -9.93 -16.57 11.18
C GLN A 132 -10.86 -15.97 12.25
N GLU A 133 -10.32 -15.23 13.19
CA GLU A 133 -11.10 -14.54 14.20
C GLU A 133 -12.01 -13.45 13.59
N ALA A 134 -11.52 -12.73 12.58
CA ALA A 134 -12.31 -11.74 11.86
C ALA A 134 -13.46 -12.35 11.03
N LEU A 135 -13.41 -13.65 10.72
CA LEU A 135 -14.49 -14.37 10.04
C LEU A 135 -15.61 -14.83 10.99
N VAL A 136 -15.37 -14.79 12.29
CA VAL A 136 -16.36 -15.25 13.27
C VAL A 136 -17.54 -14.27 13.36
N GLY A 137 -18.74 -14.76 13.14
CA GLY A 137 -19.98 -13.98 13.29
C GLY A 137 -20.32 -13.06 12.13
N ILE A 138 -19.57 -13.11 11.04
CA ILE A 138 -19.90 -12.40 9.79
C ILE A 138 -20.60 -13.35 8.81
N ASN A 139 -21.44 -12.79 7.93
CA ASN A 139 -22.16 -13.55 6.90
C ASN A 139 -21.27 -13.80 5.64
N ASN A 140 -19.99 -14.12 5.81
CA ASN A 140 -19.01 -14.31 4.73
C ASN A 140 -18.93 -13.12 3.74
N ASN A 141 -19.30 -11.92 4.17
CA ASN A 141 -19.20 -10.73 3.34
C ASN A 141 -17.83 -10.08 3.48
N VAL A 142 -17.19 -9.73 2.35
CA VAL A 142 -15.83 -9.13 2.31
C VAL A 142 -15.78 -7.82 3.10
N LEU A 143 -16.79 -6.96 3.01
CA LEU A 143 -16.78 -5.68 3.71
C LEU A 143 -16.87 -5.88 5.22
N ASP A 144 -17.77 -6.76 5.66
CA ASP A 144 -17.93 -7.08 7.07
C ASP A 144 -16.63 -7.68 7.64
N PHE A 145 -15.98 -8.57 6.87
CA PHE A 145 -14.67 -9.10 7.21
C PHE A 145 -13.61 -8.00 7.35
N LEU A 146 -13.51 -7.08 6.39
CA LEU A 146 -12.52 -6.00 6.43
C LEU A 146 -12.74 -5.08 7.62
N TYR A 147 -13.98 -4.72 7.93
CA TYR A 147 -14.30 -3.92 9.12
C TYR A 147 -13.92 -4.64 10.40
N GLN A 148 -14.31 -5.90 10.55
CA GLN A 148 -13.98 -6.71 11.72
C GLN A 148 -12.47 -6.85 11.90
N LEU A 149 -11.74 -7.12 10.81
CA LEU A 149 -10.28 -7.25 10.82
C LEU A 149 -9.60 -5.94 11.25
N ILE A 150 -10.04 -4.80 10.72
CA ILE A 150 -9.49 -3.49 11.08
C ILE A 150 -9.73 -3.21 12.57
N GLU A 151 -10.92 -3.47 13.10
CA GLU A 151 -11.21 -3.29 14.52
C GLU A 151 -10.36 -4.22 15.39
N LEU A 152 -10.20 -5.50 15.04
CA LEU A 152 -9.32 -6.42 15.75
C LEU A 152 -7.86 -5.96 15.76
N ILE A 153 -7.36 -5.43 14.65
CA ILE A 153 -6.01 -4.89 14.57
C ILE A 153 -5.87 -3.67 15.48
N LYS A 154 -6.82 -2.73 15.44
CA LYS A 154 -6.83 -1.53 16.29
C LYS A 154 -6.84 -1.85 17.77
N ASP A 155 -7.64 -2.85 18.16
CA ASP A 155 -7.74 -3.28 19.55
C ASP A 155 -6.45 -3.94 20.07
N ARG A 156 -5.71 -4.60 19.21
CA ARG A 156 -4.52 -5.39 19.59
C ARG A 156 -3.20 -4.67 19.43
N VAL A 157 -3.11 -3.73 18.50
CA VAL A 157 -1.86 -3.10 18.12
C VAL A 157 -1.99 -1.59 18.22
N LYS A 158 -1.25 -1.00 19.17
CA LYS A 158 -1.15 0.45 19.29
C LYS A 158 -0.22 1.00 18.22
N TYR A 159 -0.68 2.02 17.51
CA TYR A 159 0.17 2.72 16.57
C TYR A 159 1.33 3.42 17.29
N THR A 160 2.55 3.17 16.81
CA THR A 160 3.78 3.81 17.33
C THR A 160 4.68 4.15 16.14
N PRO A 161 5.04 5.43 15.92
CA PRO A 161 5.94 5.81 14.85
C PRO A 161 7.29 5.10 14.99
N ARG A 162 7.78 4.55 13.88
CA ARG A 162 9.10 3.92 13.79
C ARG A 162 9.75 4.34 12.48
N HIS A 163 10.79 5.14 12.59
CA HIS A 163 11.41 5.79 11.42
C HIS A 163 12.43 4.89 10.72
N MET A 164 13.04 3.94 11.43
CA MET A 164 14.14 3.13 10.92
C MET A 164 13.77 1.63 10.83
N GLY A 165 14.50 0.94 9.98
CA GLY A 165 14.42 -0.50 9.79
C GLY A 165 13.27 -0.95 8.87
N PRO A 166 13.28 -2.20 8.39
CA PRO A 166 12.23 -2.77 7.56
C PRO A 166 10.91 -2.93 8.31
N ALA A 167 9.82 -3.17 7.59
CA ALA A 167 8.55 -3.55 8.20
C ALA A 167 8.71 -4.85 9.02
N TRP A 168 8.00 -4.93 10.15
CA TRP A 168 7.96 -6.14 10.95
C TRP A 168 7.02 -7.17 10.34
N THR A 169 7.26 -8.44 10.67
CA THR A 169 6.33 -9.54 10.35
C THR A 169 5.03 -9.37 11.14
N SER A 170 3.96 -9.99 10.65
CA SER A 170 2.66 -10.00 11.31
C SER A 170 2.72 -10.56 12.72
N GLY A 171 3.45 -11.65 12.92
CA GLY A 171 3.64 -12.28 14.23
C GLY A 171 4.36 -11.36 15.22
N ARG A 172 5.42 -10.67 14.78
CA ARG A 172 6.12 -9.71 15.63
C ARG A 172 5.22 -8.53 16.00
N THR A 173 4.52 -7.95 15.04
CA THR A 173 3.62 -6.82 15.26
C THR A 173 2.54 -7.15 16.30
N LEU A 174 1.95 -8.34 16.21
CA LEU A 174 0.93 -8.79 17.15
C LEU A 174 1.51 -9.13 18.53
N SER A 175 2.70 -9.72 18.60
CA SER A 175 3.36 -10.06 19.89
C SER A 175 3.81 -8.83 20.67
N GLU A 176 4.37 -7.83 19.98
CA GLU A 176 4.81 -6.57 20.59
C GLU A 176 3.63 -5.63 20.92
N ARG A 177 2.45 -5.86 20.35
CA ARG A 177 1.23 -5.03 20.48
C ARG A 177 1.44 -3.56 20.12
N VAL A 178 2.48 -3.26 19.36
CA VAL A 178 2.78 -1.94 18.81
C VAL A 178 3.25 -2.10 17.37
N GLY A 179 3.06 -1.06 16.54
CA GLY A 179 3.55 -1.08 15.17
C GLY A 179 3.45 0.28 14.50
N SER A 180 4.32 0.51 13.52
CA SER A 180 4.23 1.65 12.63
C SER A 180 3.20 1.40 11.51
N CYS A 181 2.92 2.41 10.69
CA CYS A 181 2.02 2.26 9.54
C CYS A 181 2.44 1.12 8.59
N ARG A 182 3.75 0.90 8.42
CA ARG A 182 4.29 -0.21 7.59
C ARG A 182 3.97 -1.57 8.18
N ASP A 183 4.14 -1.69 9.48
CA ASP A 183 3.93 -2.95 10.22
C ASP A 183 2.45 -3.34 10.20
N LEU A 184 1.57 -2.35 10.42
CA LEU A 184 0.12 -2.53 10.34
C LEU A 184 -0.36 -2.85 8.92
N ALA A 185 0.26 -2.23 7.90
CA ALA A 185 -0.06 -2.52 6.51
C ALA A 185 0.31 -3.97 6.13
N ILE A 186 1.49 -4.46 6.55
CA ILE A 186 1.90 -5.85 6.32
C ILE A 186 0.92 -6.81 7.01
N LEU A 187 0.58 -6.57 8.28
CA LEU A 187 -0.37 -7.40 9.02
C LEU A 187 -1.73 -7.46 8.33
N LEU A 188 -2.27 -6.31 7.92
CA LEU A 188 -3.55 -6.23 7.21
C LEU A 188 -3.50 -6.99 5.87
N MET A 189 -2.45 -6.76 5.07
CA MET A 189 -2.29 -7.44 3.78
C MET A 189 -2.18 -8.96 3.93
N GLU A 190 -1.37 -9.46 4.87
CA GLU A 190 -1.23 -10.90 5.09
C GLU A 190 -2.53 -11.53 5.57
N ALA A 191 -3.22 -10.91 6.51
CA ALA A 191 -4.52 -11.40 6.99
C ALA A 191 -5.57 -11.44 5.87
N CYS A 192 -5.62 -10.43 5.01
CA CYS A 192 -6.49 -10.44 3.82
C CYS A 192 -6.11 -11.58 2.87
N ARG A 193 -4.83 -11.78 2.60
CA ARG A 193 -4.34 -12.85 1.72
C ARG A 193 -4.74 -14.24 2.24
N CYS A 194 -4.68 -14.48 3.53
CA CYS A 194 -5.11 -15.74 4.13
C CYS A 194 -6.56 -16.09 3.82
N CYS A 195 -7.46 -15.11 3.78
CA CYS A 195 -8.88 -15.33 3.49
C CYS A 195 -9.18 -15.47 2.00
N LEU A 196 -8.40 -14.81 1.13
CA LEU A 196 -8.58 -14.89 -0.31
C LEU A 196 -8.04 -16.20 -0.90
N LEU A 197 -7.04 -16.82 -0.25
CA LEU A 197 -6.33 -18.00 -0.75
C LEU A 197 -6.91 -19.33 -0.25
N TYR A 198 -7.96 -19.34 0.54
CA TYR A 198 -8.62 -20.58 0.99
C TYR A 198 -9.35 -21.35 -0.13
N THR A 199 -9.14 -20.93 -1.38
CA THR A 199 -9.66 -21.65 -2.57
C THR A 199 -8.64 -22.55 -3.25
N SER A 200 -7.41 -22.68 -2.71
CA SER A 200 -6.50 -23.68 -3.23
C SER A 200 -6.85 -25.04 -2.59
N PRO A 201 -7.16 -26.07 -3.37
CA PRO A 201 -7.31 -27.40 -2.80
C PRO A 201 -6.01 -27.77 -2.08
N SER A 202 -6.16 -28.37 -0.92
CA SER A 202 -5.02 -28.91 -0.16
C SER A 202 -4.16 -29.77 -1.11
N PRO A 203 -2.84 -29.64 -1.11
CA PRO A 203 -1.99 -30.54 -1.88
C PRO A 203 -1.87 -31.90 -1.16
N ARG A 204 -3.00 -32.52 -0.92
CA ARG A 204 -3.13 -33.89 -0.40
C ARG A 204 -4.35 -34.52 -1.04
N ASP A 205 -4.26 -34.73 -2.31
CA ASP A 205 -4.96 -35.81 -3.03
C ASP A 205 -4.20 -36.09 -4.31
#